data_e699cc62f4099ee5d301b914b01bf118
#
_entry.id   e699cc62f4099ee5d301b914b01bf118
#
_cell.length_a   1.000
_cell.length_b   1.000
_cell.length_c   1.000
_cell.angle_alpha   90.00
_cell.angle_beta   90.00
_cell.angle_gamma   90.00
#
_symmetry.space_group_name_H-M   'P 1'
#
loop_
_entity.id
_entity.type
_entity.pdbx_description
1 polymer ?
#
loop_
_entity_poly.entity_id
_entity_poly.type
_entity_poly.pdbx_seq_one_letter_code
_entity_poly.pdbx_strand_id
1 'polypeptide(L)'
;HDALPISATEFSLTRFLTPALAGYDGYAVFVDCDFLFLTDIREVLKDIDPTKAVSVVQHDYQPTEQQKMDGCVQYRYPRKNWSSFIVFNCAHPAVRALTPAVVNAAEPGFLHQFKWLNDSEIGELDKGWNYLEGWYAPQYDRLRAIHYTLGGPWFDNKKNCDFADLWIREYESRLREQVL
;
A
#
# COMPACT_ATOMS: atom_id res chain seq x y z
N HIS A 1 -18.42 -13.46 -18.89
CA HIS A 1 -18.00 -12.11 -18.49
C HIS A 1 -18.11 -11.90 -16.98
N ASP A 2 -17.38 -12.70 -16.19
CA ASP A 2 -17.45 -12.64 -14.75
C ASP A 2 -16.15 -12.09 -14.15
N ALA A 3 -15.68 -10.95 -14.67
CA ALA A 3 -14.82 -10.10 -13.91
C ALA A 3 -15.71 -9.38 -12.90
N LEU A 4 -15.79 -9.90 -11.67
CA LEU A 4 -16.33 -9.15 -10.55
C LEU A 4 -15.67 -7.77 -10.56
N PRO A 5 -16.42 -6.66 -10.59
CA PRO A 5 -15.83 -5.36 -10.60
C PRO A 5 -15.02 -5.24 -9.30
N ILE A 6 -13.70 -5.15 -9.42
CA ILE A 6 -12.92 -4.56 -8.35
C ILE A 6 -13.48 -3.15 -8.26
N SER A 7 -14.18 -2.83 -7.19
CA SER A 7 -14.67 -1.47 -6.93
C SER A 7 -13.46 -0.57 -6.67
N ALA A 8 -12.69 -0.34 -7.73
CA ALA A 8 -11.60 0.60 -7.73
C ALA A 8 -12.18 1.93 -8.18
N THR A 9 -12.14 2.91 -7.31
CA THR A 9 -12.36 4.29 -7.69
C THR A 9 -11.23 4.73 -8.63
N GLU A 10 -11.48 5.67 -9.53
CA GLU A 10 -10.42 6.28 -10.36
C GLU A 10 -9.22 6.71 -9.52
N PHE A 11 -9.48 7.21 -8.31
CA PHE A 11 -8.47 7.56 -7.32
C PHE A 11 -7.51 6.39 -7.01
N SER A 12 -8.00 5.15 -6.91
CA SER A 12 -7.14 4.01 -6.59
C SER A 12 -6.14 3.66 -7.69
N LEU A 13 -6.41 4.07 -8.94
CA LEU A 13 -5.52 3.82 -10.09
C LEU A 13 -4.37 4.83 -10.15
N THR A 14 -4.53 6.02 -9.54
CA THR A 14 -3.51 7.08 -9.57
C THR A 14 -2.18 6.64 -8.97
N ARG A 15 -2.18 5.64 -8.09
CA ARG A 15 -0.95 5.06 -7.52
C ARG A 15 0.03 4.54 -8.59
N PHE A 16 -0.48 4.07 -9.71
CA PHE A 16 0.32 3.56 -10.82
C PHE A 16 0.88 4.67 -11.72
N LEU A 17 0.52 5.94 -11.47
CA LEU A 17 1.14 7.12 -12.08
C LEU A 17 2.41 7.57 -11.35
N THR A 18 2.70 7.02 -10.17
CA THR A 18 3.87 7.37 -9.36
C THR A 18 5.18 7.35 -10.16
N PRO A 19 5.49 6.34 -10.99
CA PRO A 19 6.71 6.36 -11.80
C PRO A 19 6.76 7.49 -12.83
N ALA A 20 5.62 7.83 -13.46
CA ALA A 20 5.53 8.93 -14.41
C ALA A 20 5.76 10.28 -13.69
N LEU A 21 5.19 10.47 -12.51
CA LEU A 21 5.39 11.66 -11.68
C LEU A 21 6.85 11.79 -11.20
N ALA A 22 7.54 10.67 -10.99
CA ALA A 22 8.97 10.63 -10.67
C ALA A 22 9.87 10.75 -11.90
N GLY A 23 9.33 11.00 -13.10
CA GLY A 23 10.11 11.13 -14.33
C GLY A 23 10.79 9.84 -14.78
N TYR A 24 10.33 8.69 -14.30
CA TYR A 24 10.90 7.36 -14.57
C TYR A 24 12.38 7.24 -14.20
N ASP A 25 12.80 7.90 -13.11
CA ASP A 25 14.16 7.86 -12.61
C ASP A 25 14.22 7.46 -11.14
N GLY A 26 15.28 6.75 -10.74
CA GLY A 26 15.53 6.30 -9.39
C GLY A 26 14.42 5.39 -8.83
N TYR A 27 14.11 5.59 -7.55
CA TYR A 27 13.05 4.88 -6.84
C TYR A 27 11.95 5.84 -6.40
N ALA A 28 10.70 5.40 -6.49
CA ALA A 28 9.56 6.13 -5.97
C ALA A 28 8.69 5.22 -5.13
N VAL A 29 8.10 5.78 -4.07
CA VAL A 29 7.22 5.03 -3.17
C VAL A 29 5.80 5.57 -3.29
N PHE A 30 4.86 4.66 -3.46
CA PHE A 30 3.45 4.93 -3.21
C PHE A 30 3.03 4.26 -1.91
N VAL A 31 2.23 4.95 -1.13
CA VAL A 31 1.62 4.43 0.11
C VAL A 31 0.20 4.95 0.24
N ASP A 32 -0.73 4.12 0.73
CA ASP A 32 -2.08 4.56 1.08
C ASP A 32 -2.04 5.55 2.26
N CYS A 33 -3.04 6.41 2.38
CA CYS A 33 -3.03 7.51 3.36
C CYS A 33 -3.30 7.09 4.81
N ASP A 34 -3.63 5.83 5.04
CA ASP A 34 -3.95 5.22 6.34
C ASP A 34 -2.76 4.47 6.96
N PHE A 35 -1.54 4.95 6.70
CA PHE A 35 -0.30 4.43 7.26
C PHE A 35 0.26 5.31 8.37
N LEU A 36 0.85 4.67 9.38
CA LEU A 36 1.72 5.29 10.37
C LEU A 36 3.13 4.71 10.26
N PHE A 37 4.11 5.53 9.88
CA PHE A 37 5.51 5.14 9.85
C PHE A 37 6.15 5.25 11.23
N LEU A 38 6.86 4.20 11.63
CA LEU A 38 7.61 4.12 12.89
C LEU A 38 9.12 4.24 12.69
N THR A 39 9.55 4.33 11.43
CA THR A 39 10.95 4.51 11.03
C THR A 39 11.02 5.40 9.80
N ASP A 40 12.23 5.85 9.45
CA ASP A 40 12.44 6.60 8.21
C ASP A 40 12.11 5.72 6.99
N ILE A 41 11.21 6.19 6.15
CA ILE A 41 10.79 5.45 4.95
C ILE A 41 11.96 5.13 4.01
N ARG A 42 13.03 5.93 4.03
CA ARG A 42 14.23 5.70 3.22
C ARG A 42 14.95 4.39 3.57
N GLU A 43 14.74 3.87 4.78
CA GLU A 43 15.29 2.59 5.19
C GLU A 43 14.81 1.41 4.33
N VAL A 44 13.64 1.55 3.67
CA VAL A 44 13.12 0.52 2.76
C VAL A 44 14.07 0.22 1.60
N LEU A 45 14.89 1.19 1.20
CA LEU A 45 15.87 1.02 0.11
C LEU A 45 16.98 0.03 0.46
N LYS A 46 17.15 -0.33 1.73
CA LYS A 46 18.10 -1.37 2.16
C LYS A 46 17.54 -2.79 2.02
N ASP A 47 16.21 -2.90 1.92
CA ASP A 47 15.49 -4.16 1.92
C ASP A 47 15.02 -4.58 0.51
N ILE A 48 15.24 -3.74 -0.51
CA ILE A 48 14.83 -4.03 -1.89
C ILE A 48 15.90 -4.80 -2.67
N ASP A 49 15.46 -5.63 -3.62
CA ASP A 49 16.29 -6.19 -4.68
C ASP A 49 16.28 -5.23 -5.88
N PRO A 50 17.42 -4.61 -6.26
CA PRO A 50 17.47 -3.62 -7.34
C PRO A 50 17.19 -4.21 -8.73
N THR A 51 17.16 -5.53 -8.87
CA THR A 51 16.79 -6.19 -10.14
C THR A 51 15.30 -6.29 -10.36
N LYS A 52 14.48 -5.98 -9.36
CA LYS A 52 13.02 -6.05 -9.43
C LYS A 52 12.42 -4.77 -9.98
N ALA A 53 11.28 -4.89 -10.65
CA ALA A 53 10.50 -3.78 -11.14
C ALA A 53 9.78 -3.04 -10.00
N VAL A 54 9.22 -3.80 -9.08
CA VAL A 54 8.59 -3.30 -7.86
C VAL A 54 8.98 -4.15 -6.66
N SER A 55 8.93 -3.56 -5.46
CA SER A 55 9.00 -4.31 -4.21
C SER A 55 7.77 -4.01 -3.37
N VAL A 56 7.11 -5.05 -2.87
CA VAL A 56 5.84 -4.98 -2.13
C VAL A 56 5.84 -5.98 -0.98
N VAL A 57 5.02 -5.75 0.04
CA VAL A 57 4.73 -6.80 1.02
C VAL A 57 3.71 -7.77 0.41
N GLN A 58 4.10 -9.04 0.32
CA GLN A 58 3.29 -10.10 -0.28
C GLN A 58 2.36 -10.71 0.77
N HIS A 59 1.25 -10.01 1.04
CA HIS A 59 0.26 -10.49 2.00
C HIS A 59 -0.48 -11.71 1.49
N ASP A 60 -0.60 -12.72 2.34
CA ASP A 60 -1.62 -13.78 2.19
C ASP A 60 -2.92 -13.34 2.87
N TYR A 61 -3.44 -12.20 2.44
CA TYR A 61 -4.61 -11.55 3.03
C TYR A 61 -5.89 -11.97 2.33
N GLN A 62 -6.77 -12.65 3.06
CA GLN A 62 -8.09 -13.04 2.60
C GLN A 62 -9.16 -12.48 3.56
N PRO A 63 -9.78 -11.34 3.26
CA PRO A 63 -10.76 -10.74 4.14
C PRO A 63 -11.92 -11.70 4.41
N THR A 64 -12.31 -11.80 5.67
CA THR A 64 -13.49 -12.56 6.11
C THR A 64 -14.76 -11.74 5.99
N GLU A 65 -14.64 -10.41 6.10
CA GLU A 65 -15.76 -9.49 6.03
C GLU A 65 -16.13 -9.16 4.57
N GLN A 66 -17.43 -9.08 4.29
CA GLN A 66 -17.94 -8.79 2.94
C GLN A 66 -18.11 -7.29 2.66
N GLN A 67 -18.01 -6.43 3.67
CA GLN A 67 -18.16 -4.98 3.54
C GLN A 67 -17.01 -4.24 4.21
N LYS A 68 -16.55 -3.18 3.56
CA LYS A 68 -15.66 -2.18 4.16
C LYS A 68 -16.45 -1.25 5.09
N MET A 69 -15.73 -0.46 5.92
CA MET A 69 -16.34 0.50 6.86
C MET A 69 -17.18 1.60 6.18
N ASP A 70 -16.90 1.89 4.91
CA ASP A 70 -17.65 2.83 4.07
C ASP A 70 -18.90 2.22 3.41
N GLY A 71 -19.26 0.97 3.75
CA GLY A 71 -20.37 0.23 3.18
C GLY A 71 -20.09 -0.39 1.81
N CYS A 72 -18.91 -0.20 1.24
CA CYS A 72 -18.52 -0.80 -0.03
C CYS A 72 -18.28 -2.30 0.09
N VAL A 73 -18.68 -3.06 -0.93
CA VAL A 73 -18.45 -4.51 -0.99
C VAL A 73 -16.95 -4.80 -1.05
N GLN A 74 -16.50 -5.68 -0.16
CA GLN A 74 -15.11 -6.12 -0.12
C GLN A 74 -14.95 -7.43 -0.91
N TYR A 75 -14.28 -7.35 -2.06
CA TYR A 75 -14.00 -8.51 -2.90
C TYR A 75 -12.70 -9.22 -2.49
N ARG A 76 -12.73 -10.55 -2.57
CA ARG A 76 -11.53 -11.38 -2.50
C ARG A 76 -10.90 -11.47 -3.88
N TYR A 77 -9.63 -11.12 -3.98
CA TYR A 77 -8.86 -11.28 -5.22
C TYR A 77 -7.39 -11.54 -4.88
N PRO A 78 -6.64 -12.22 -5.77
CA PRO A 78 -5.22 -12.47 -5.58
C PRO A 78 -4.43 -11.17 -5.37
N ARG A 79 -3.40 -11.21 -4.53
CA ARG A 79 -2.49 -10.08 -4.25
C ARG A 79 -3.19 -8.85 -3.64
N LYS A 80 -4.26 -9.09 -2.88
CA LYS A 80 -4.95 -8.01 -2.18
C LYS A 80 -4.03 -7.34 -1.17
N ASN A 81 -4.12 -6.00 -1.06
CA ASN A 81 -3.27 -5.12 -0.27
C ASN A 81 -1.78 -5.04 -0.68
N TRP A 82 -1.33 -5.78 -1.69
CA TRP A 82 0.03 -5.63 -2.18
C TRP A 82 0.28 -4.22 -2.74
N SER A 83 -0.70 -3.62 -3.39
CA SER A 83 -0.60 -2.29 -3.98
C SER A 83 -0.82 -1.13 -3.02
N SER A 84 -1.01 -1.39 -1.73
CA SER A 84 -1.15 -0.33 -0.72
C SER A 84 0.18 0.30 -0.29
N PHE A 85 1.28 -0.43 -0.49
CA PHE A 85 2.66 0.04 -0.34
C PHE A 85 3.50 -0.53 -1.48
N ILE A 86 4.01 0.34 -2.35
CA ILE A 86 4.79 -0.07 -3.53
C ILE A 86 6.06 0.75 -3.59
N VAL A 87 7.21 0.10 -3.64
CA VAL A 87 8.47 0.71 -4.03
C VAL A 87 8.69 0.41 -5.50
N PHE A 88 8.65 1.42 -6.35
CA PHE A 88 8.89 1.31 -7.78
C PHE A 88 10.38 1.53 -8.09
N ASN A 89 10.98 0.63 -8.85
CA ASN A 89 12.22 0.90 -9.58
C ASN A 89 11.86 1.61 -10.88
N CYS A 90 11.82 2.94 -10.84
CA CYS A 90 11.28 3.75 -11.93
C CYS A 90 12.07 3.61 -13.24
N ALA A 91 13.35 3.23 -13.17
CA ALA A 91 14.18 3.00 -14.35
C ALA A 91 13.95 1.62 -15.00
N HIS A 92 13.30 0.68 -14.31
CA HIS A 92 13.05 -0.66 -14.83
C HIS A 92 12.15 -0.62 -16.08
N PRO A 93 12.48 -1.38 -17.18
CA PRO A 93 11.74 -1.32 -18.43
C PRO A 93 10.24 -1.57 -18.28
N ALA A 94 9.83 -2.55 -17.47
CA ALA A 94 8.43 -2.85 -17.22
C ALA A 94 7.70 -1.68 -16.51
N VAL A 95 8.36 -0.97 -15.59
CA VAL A 95 7.81 0.21 -14.91
C VAL A 95 7.70 1.39 -15.87
N ARG A 96 8.67 1.59 -16.77
CA ARG A 96 8.60 2.62 -17.81
C ARG A 96 7.45 2.39 -18.79
N ALA A 97 6.98 1.15 -18.96
CA ALA A 97 5.81 0.82 -19.77
C ALA A 97 4.48 1.30 -19.14
N LEU A 98 4.44 1.59 -17.84
CA LEU A 98 3.29 2.21 -17.16
C LEU A 98 3.17 3.70 -17.48
N THR A 99 2.92 4.01 -18.74
CA THR A 99 2.64 5.40 -19.13
C THR A 99 1.26 5.84 -18.62
N PRO A 100 0.99 7.15 -18.46
CA PRO A 100 -0.34 7.63 -18.12
C PRO A 100 -1.44 7.10 -19.05
N ALA A 101 -1.16 6.94 -20.35
CA ALA A 101 -2.10 6.38 -21.30
C ALA A 101 -2.42 4.90 -21.00
N VAL A 102 -1.41 4.11 -20.64
CA VAL A 102 -1.58 2.71 -20.25
C VAL A 102 -2.39 2.61 -18.95
N VAL A 103 -2.05 3.41 -17.94
CA VAL A 103 -2.76 3.40 -16.66
C VAL A 103 -4.22 3.79 -16.82
N ASN A 104 -4.51 4.82 -17.62
CA ASN A 104 -5.88 5.29 -17.86
C ASN A 104 -6.74 4.29 -18.65
N ALA A 105 -6.13 3.47 -19.49
CA ALA A 105 -6.84 2.47 -20.31
C ALA A 105 -6.94 1.09 -19.65
N ALA A 106 -6.18 0.85 -18.56
CA ALA A 106 -6.07 -0.47 -17.96
C ALA A 106 -7.25 -0.79 -17.05
N GLU A 107 -7.65 -2.05 -17.06
CA GLU A 107 -8.59 -2.58 -16.08
C GLU A 107 -7.99 -2.56 -14.66
N PRO A 108 -8.76 -2.16 -13.62
CA PRO A 108 -8.26 -2.08 -12.25
C PRO A 108 -7.58 -3.37 -11.77
N GLY A 109 -8.16 -4.52 -12.09
CA GLY A 109 -7.59 -5.81 -11.71
C GLY A 109 -6.27 -6.14 -12.40
N PHE A 110 -6.02 -5.61 -13.58
CA PHE A 110 -4.75 -5.75 -14.28
C PHE A 110 -3.63 -5.01 -13.52
N LEU A 111 -3.92 -3.81 -13.03
CA LEU A 111 -2.98 -2.99 -12.28
C LEU A 111 -2.78 -3.50 -10.86
N HIS A 112 -3.85 -3.62 -10.06
CA HIS A 112 -3.77 -3.97 -8.64
C HIS A 112 -3.26 -5.39 -8.36
N GLN A 113 -3.45 -6.32 -9.32
CA GLN A 113 -2.91 -7.68 -9.23
C GLN A 113 -1.52 -7.81 -9.87
N PHE A 114 -0.90 -6.70 -10.28
CA PHE A 114 0.41 -6.69 -10.95
C PHE A 114 0.49 -7.63 -12.17
N LYS A 115 -0.62 -7.77 -12.93
CA LYS A 115 -0.65 -8.62 -14.14
C LYS A 115 0.17 -8.06 -15.29
N TRP A 116 0.65 -6.83 -15.15
CA TRP A 116 1.57 -6.17 -16.07
C TRP A 116 3.05 -6.53 -15.84
N LEU A 117 3.35 -7.36 -14.81
CA LEU A 117 4.67 -7.89 -14.46
C LEU A 117 4.66 -9.40 -14.51
N ASN A 118 5.83 -9.99 -14.78
CA ASN A 118 6.09 -11.38 -14.45
C ASN A 118 6.33 -11.50 -12.93
N ASP A 119 6.02 -12.66 -12.35
CA ASP A 119 6.20 -12.87 -10.90
C ASP A 119 7.66 -12.68 -10.46
N SER A 120 8.60 -13.03 -11.33
CA SER A 120 10.04 -12.84 -11.09
C SER A 120 10.48 -11.36 -11.03
N GLU A 121 9.65 -10.43 -11.50
CA GLU A 121 9.93 -8.99 -11.47
C GLU A 121 9.37 -8.31 -10.21
N ILE A 122 8.66 -9.06 -9.36
CA ILE A 122 8.08 -8.55 -8.11
C ILE A 122 8.96 -8.99 -6.95
N GLY A 123 9.57 -8.03 -6.26
CA GLY A 123 10.34 -8.23 -5.04
C GLY A 123 9.44 -8.30 -3.81
N GLU A 124 9.86 -9.09 -2.83
CA GLU A 124 9.19 -9.22 -1.54
C GLU A 124 9.85 -8.30 -0.51
N LEU A 125 9.04 -7.56 0.24
CA LEU A 125 9.45 -6.80 1.42
C LEU A 125 8.99 -7.51 2.70
N ASP A 126 9.74 -7.30 3.79
CA ASP A 126 9.31 -7.73 5.10
C ASP A 126 7.94 -7.13 5.46
N LYS A 127 7.06 -7.94 6.05
CA LYS A 127 5.70 -7.52 6.41
C LYS A 127 5.63 -6.31 7.34
N GLY A 128 6.72 -6.01 8.05
CA GLY A 128 6.84 -4.82 8.88
C GLY A 128 6.71 -3.49 8.13
N TRP A 129 6.93 -3.47 6.81
CA TRP A 129 6.75 -2.28 5.97
C TRP A 129 5.29 -1.99 5.59
N ASN A 130 4.41 -2.97 5.75
CA ASN A 130 2.97 -2.83 5.49
C ASN A 130 2.22 -3.74 6.45
N TYR A 131 2.33 -3.45 7.75
CA TYR A 131 1.78 -4.28 8.81
C TYR A 131 0.29 -4.03 8.97
N LEU A 132 -0.53 -4.98 8.53
CA LEU A 132 -1.99 -4.83 8.53
C LEU A 132 -2.54 -4.92 9.95
N GLU A 133 -2.98 -3.77 10.49
CA GLU A 133 -3.66 -3.68 11.77
C GLU A 133 -4.95 -4.51 11.74
N GLY A 134 -5.24 -5.23 12.84
CA GLY A 134 -6.42 -6.09 12.96
C GLY A 134 -6.34 -7.40 12.18
N TRP A 135 -5.28 -7.61 11.36
CA TRP A 135 -5.04 -8.87 10.64
C TRP A 135 -3.88 -9.68 11.21
N TYR A 136 -2.76 -9.01 11.48
CA TYR A 136 -1.61 -9.66 12.12
C TYR A 136 -1.69 -9.56 13.63
N ALA A 137 -1.03 -10.50 14.33
CA ALA A 137 -0.91 -10.42 15.79
C ALA A 137 -0.11 -9.16 16.19
N PRO A 138 -0.51 -8.41 17.25
CA PRO A 138 0.07 -7.10 17.57
C PRO A 138 1.53 -7.13 18.05
N GLN A 139 2.15 -8.29 18.10
CA GLN A 139 3.55 -8.48 18.53
C GLN A 139 4.40 -8.84 17.31
N TYR A 140 5.16 -7.88 16.83
CA TYR A 140 6.09 -8.07 15.72
C TYR A 140 7.34 -7.21 15.88
N ASP A 141 8.51 -7.85 16.01
CA ASP A 141 9.77 -7.19 16.40
C ASP A 141 10.34 -6.23 15.33
N ARG A 142 9.92 -6.39 14.07
CA ARG A 142 10.42 -5.58 12.95
C ARG A 142 9.38 -4.62 12.40
N LEU A 143 8.48 -4.15 13.24
CA LEU A 143 7.44 -3.20 12.86
C LEU A 143 8.05 -1.88 12.39
N ARG A 144 7.74 -1.47 11.16
CA ARG A 144 8.26 -0.27 10.50
C ARG A 144 7.17 0.70 10.07
N ALA A 145 6.03 0.17 9.63
CA ALA A 145 4.85 0.94 9.29
C ALA A 145 3.58 0.14 9.57
N ILE A 146 2.60 0.79 10.16
CA ILE A 146 1.29 0.23 10.48
C ILE A 146 0.32 0.72 9.43
N HIS A 147 -0.44 -0.20 8.84
CA HIS A 147 -1.49 0.09 7.88
C HIS A 147 -2.86 -0.20 8.52
N TYR A 148 -3.65 0.84 8.77
CA TYR A 148 -4.98 0.74 9.36
C TYR A 148 -6.04 0.42 8.31
N THR A 149 -5.83 -0.66 7.55
CA THR A 149 -6.67 -1.06 6.40
C THR A 149 -8.15 -1.28 6.73
N LEU A 150 -8.48 -1.47 8.01
CA LEU A 150 -9.87 -1.57 8.53
C LEU A 150 -10.34 -0.26 9.17
N GLY A 151 -9.61 0.83 8.98
CA GLY A 151 -9.83 2.12 9.62
C GLY A 151 -9.09 2.23 10.96
N GLY A 152 -8.64 3.45 11.28
CA GLY A 152 -7.81 3.71 12.45
C GLY A 152 -8.51 4.56 13.53
N PRO A 153 -7.74 5.03 14.54
CA PRO A 153 -8.28 5.69 15.73
C PRO A 153 -9.01 7.02 15.48
N TRP A 154 -8.97 7.53 14.26
CA TRP A 154 -9.76 8.70 13.84
C TRP A 154 -11.26 8.40 13.69
N PHE A 155 -11.67 7.12 13.69
CA PHE A 155 -13.07 6.71 13.72
C PHE A 155 -13.52 6.37 15.14
N ASP A 156 -14.72 6.77 15.52
CA ASP A 156 -15.25 6.58 16.89
C ASP A 156 -15.30 5.12 17.31
N ASN A 157 -15.61 4.21 16.40
CA ASN A 157 -15.69 2.78 16.63
C ASN A 157 -14.31 2.06 16.55
N LYS A 158 -13.22 2.80 16.30
CA LYS A 158 -11.84 2.28 16.18
C LYS A 158 -10.86 2.95 17.15
N LYS A 159 -11.33 3.73 18.11
CA LYS A 159 -10.46 4.43 19.08
C LYS A 159 -9.54 3.52 19.88
N ASN A 160 -9.92 2.26 20.04
CA ASN A 160 -9.16 1.26 20.80
C ASN A 160 -8.59 0.14 19.89
N CYS A 161 -8.38 0.40 18.59
CA CYS A 161 -7.73 -0.55 17.71
C CYS A 161 -6.25 -0.75 18.10
N ASP A 162 -5.63 -1.80 17.61
CA ASP A 162 -4.23 -2.06 17.89
C ASP A 162 -3.36 -0.87 17.46
N PHE A 163 -2.36 -0.51 18.27
CA PHE A 163 -1.45 0.63 18.05
C PHE A 163 -2.13 2.01 17.97
N ALA A 164 -3.37 2.16 18.46
CA ALA A 164 -4.06 3.45 18.49
C ALA A 164 -3.26 4.52 19.25
N ASP A 165 -2.59 4.14 20.33
CA ASP A 165 -1.76 5.01 21.15
C ASP A 165 -0.55 5.58 20.39
N LEU A 166 0.04 4.82 19.46
CA LEU A 166 1.13 5.29 18.61
C LEU A 166 0.64 6.37 17.64
N TRP A 167 -0.52 6.14 17.00
CA TRP A 167 -1.10 7.10 16.08
C TRP A 167 -1.51 8.39 16.81
N ILE A 168 -2.15 8.28 17.98
CA ILE A 168 -2.59 9.45 18.77
C ILE A 168 -1.38 10.28 19.20
N ARG A 169 -0.31 9.66 19.66
CA ARG A 169 0.93 10.38 20.04
C ARG A 169 1.54 11.15 18.87
N GLU A 170 1.61 10.54 17.70
CA GLU A 170 2.13 11.22 16.50
C GLU A 170 1.22 12.37 16.09
N TYR A 171 -0.10 12.17 16.08
CA TYR A 171 -1.07 13.21 15.77
C TYR A 171 -0.95 14.41 16.71
N GLU A 172 -0.90 14.18 18.03
CA GLU A 172 -0.72 15.24 19.03
C GLU A 172 0.62 15.96 18.90
N SER A 173 1.68 15.24 18.55
CA SER A 173 3.00 15.84 18.29
C SER A 173 2.94 16.81 17.11
N ARG A 174 2.31 16.41 16.01
CA ARG A 174 2.15 17.26 14.82
C ARG A 174 1.28 18.48 15.07
N LEU A 175 0.23 18.35 15.87
CA LEU A 175 -0.57 19.52 16.26
C LEU A 175 0.26 20.56 17.04
N ARG A 176 1.15 20.10 17.93
CA ARG A 176 2.04 21.01 18.69
C ARG A 176 3.06 21.73 17.79
N GLU A 177 3.58 21.07 16.76
CA GLU A 177 4.52 21.66 15.81
C GLU A 177 3.88 22.75 14.92
N GLN A 178 2.58 22.67 14.66
CA GLN A 178 1.85 23.64 13.83
C GLN A 178 1.47 24.93 14.57
N VAL A 179 1.59 24.95 15.89
CA VAL A 179 1.22 26.10 16.74
C VAL A 179 2.45 27.00 17.07
N LEU A 180 3.65 26.57 16.67
CA LEU A 180 4.91 27.32 16.80
C LEU A 180 5.30 27.99 15.51
#